data_a4d313d1d9e86d7630c99a220844355c
#
_entry.id   a4d313d1d9e86d7630c99a220844355c
#
_cell.length_a   1.000
_cell.length_b   1.000
_cell.length_c   1.000
_cell.angle_alpha   90.00
_cell.angle_beta   90.00
_cell.angle_gamma   90.00
#
_symmetry.space_group_name_H-M   'P 1'
#
loop_
_entity.id
_entity.type
_entity.pdbx_description
1 polymer ?
#
loop_
_entity_poly.entity_id
_entity_poly.type
_entity_poly.pdbx_seq_one_letter_code
_entity_poly.pdbx_strand_id
1 'polypeptide(L)'
;MTLDFDFDSKPMDDKTADLLETADEIYDLVISHSPDIEDPNDGNSTNWIHKEPTNHNDIFFVETLLDTISTSYNIDMNRVYACGYSLGGMFTYDLACQLNSRISAIASVAGAAFIGAFSNCNLTHPTAILTINGTIDLTHPYNGLSGIYFSVADINNFWTTNNNTDVNPITTQIPNTNMSDGSTVERYSWQNGDGCVSVEELKIINGDHDWPSPLSFWANQDINANIEVWNFVSKFNMMGLIDCNPTNDFNVDMVSSRSLMRIVDLLGKETKQKTNQLLLFIYDDGTIEKKIILE
;
A
#
# COMPACT_ATOMS: atom_id res chain seq x y z
N MET A 1 -2.14 12.34 4.44
CA MET A 1 -2.60 10.96 4.65
C MET A 1 -4.00 11.06 5.22
N THR A 2 -5.00 10.97 4.38
CA THR A 2 -6.40 10.97 4.79
C THR A 2 -6.97 9.63 4.38
N LEU A 3 -7.02 8.69 5.32
CA LEU A 3 -7.86 7.53 5.21
C LEU A 3 -9.14 7.87 5.95
N ASP A 4 -10.14 8.38 5.21
CA ASP A 4 -11.50 8.45 5.71
C ASP A 4 -12.11 7.04 5.65
N PHE A 5 -12.02 6.31 6.74
CA PHE A 5 -12.94 5.21 6.97
C PHE A 5 -14.15 5.81 7.68
N ASP A 6 -15.20 6.09 6.93
CA ASP A 6 -16.51 6.34 7.48
C ASP A 6 -17.06 5.00 8.00
N PHE A 7 -16.73 4.69 9.24
CA PHE A 7 -17.43 3.64 9.98
C PHE A 7 -18.79 4.17 10.31
N ASP A 8 -19.77 3.79 9.49
CA ASP A 8 -21.19 4.02 9.73
C ASP A 8 -21.48 3.70 11.21
N SER A 9 -22.01 4.67 11.94
CA SER A 9 -22.18 4.74 13.39
C SER A 9 -23.19 3.73 13.95
N LYS A 10 -23.07 2.45 13.58
CA LYS A 10 -23.75 1.36 14.27
C LYS A 10 -22.87 0.91 15.44
N PRO A 11 -23.43 0.80 16.66
CA PRO A 11 -22.68 0.21 17.75
C PRO A 11 -22.29 -1.21 17.37
N MET A 12 -20.98 -1.49 17.32
CA MET A 12 -20.44 -2.82 17.13
C MET A 12 -20.90 -3.71 18.28
N ASP A 13 -21.27 -4.95 18.00
CA ASP A 13 -21.47 -5.92 19.04
C ASP A 13 -20.14 -6.29 19.73
N ASP A 14 -20.19 -6.72 20.97
CA ASP A 14 -19.02 -7.03 21.79
C ASP A 14 -18.07 -8.06 21.15
N LYS A 15 -18.57 -8.92 20.25
CA LYS A 15 -17.78 -9.93 19.55
C LYS A 15 -17.01 -9.35 18.37
N THR A 16 -17.57 -8.36 17.71
CA THR A 16 -16.90 -7.63 16.62
C THR A 16 -15.83 -6.70 17.19
N ALA A 17 -16.09 -6.10 18.36
CA ALA A 17 -15.12 -5.31 19.11
C ALA A 17 -13.91 -6.17 19.55
N ASP A 18 -14.14 -7.36 20.13
CA ASP A 18 -13.08 -8.30 20.52
C ASP A 18 -12.23 -8.79 19.32
N LEU A 19 -12.87 -9.03 18.18
CA LEU A 19 -12.16 -9.42 16.95
C LEU A 19 -11.34 -8.27 16.35
N LEU A 20 -11.82 -7.04 16.46
CA LEU A 20 -11.09 -5.84 16.05
C LEU A 20 -9.96 -5.53 17.05
N GLU A 21 -10.18 -5.67 18.35
CA GLU A 21 -9.14 -5.50 19.38
C GLU A 21 -8.00 -6.51 19.19
N THR A 22 -8.30 -7.76 18.78
CA THR A 22 -7.29 -8.78 18.46
C THR A 22 -6.63 -8.53 17.09
N ALA A 23 -7.35 -7.95 16.13
CA ALA A 23 -6.79 -7.53 14.84
C ALA A 23 -5.95 -6.25 15.00
N ASP A 24 -6.39 -5.30 15.83
CA ASP A 24 -5.68 -4.07 16.20
C ASP A 24 -4.35 -4.36 16.91
N GLU A 25 -4.23 -5.45 17.64
CA GLU A 25 -2.96 -5.88 18.24
C GLU A 25 -1.93 -6.36 17.20
N ILE A 26 -2.34 -6.67 15.98
CA ILE A 26 -1.47 -7.29 14.96
C ILE A 26 -1.32 -6.46 13.68
N TYR A 27 -2.32 -5.66 13.25
CA TYR A 27 -2.33 -5.20 11.85
C TYR A 27 -2.70 -3.75 11.55
N ASP A 28 -3.45 -3.00 12.36
CA ASP A 28 -4.02 -1.75 11.86
C ASP A 28 -3.98 -0.57 12.84
N LEU A 29 -2.79 -0.06 13.10
CA LEU A 29 -2.75 1.32 13.54
C LEU A 29 -2.85 2.23 12.30
N VAL A 30 -4.04 2.46 11.83
CA VAL A 30 -4.31 3.48 10.82
C VAL A 30 -4.39 4.83 11.50
N ILE A 31 -3.42 5.69 11.22
CA ILE A 31 -3.43 7.04 11.74
C ILE A 31 -3.96 7.94 10.65
N SER A 32 -5.17 8.45 10.88
CA SER A 32 -5.69 9.57 10.12
C SER A 32 -5.21 10.86 10.78
N HIS A 33 -4.37 11.60 10.10
CA HIS A 33 -3.92 12.90 10.54
C HIS A 33 -4.22 13.93 9.46
N SER A 34 -4.87 15.01 9.85
CA SER A 34 -4.94 16.22 9.07
C SER A 34 -3.90 17.17 9.64
N PRO A 35 -2.94 17.66 8.85
CA PRO A 35 -1.89 18.52 9.38
C PRO A 35 -2.48 19.81 9.93
N ASP A 36 -2.03 20.21 11.12
CA ASP A 36 -2.44 21.47 11.77
C ASP A 36 -1.72 22.70 11.20
N ILE A 37 -1.02 22.56 10.08
CA ILE A 37 -0.23 23.64 9.51
C ILE A 37 -1.08 24.36 8.48
N GLU A 38 -1.46 25.60 8.83
CA GLU A 38 -2.12 26.52 7.90
C GLU A 38 -1.19 26.83 6.74
N ASP A 39 -1.60 26.54 5.50
CA ASP A 39 -0.94 27.10 4.33
C ASP A 39 -1.27 28.61 4.26
N PRO A 40 -0.31 29.51 4.46
CA PRO A 40 -0.56 30.94 4.44
C PRO A 40 -1.09 31.45 3.09
N ASN A 41 -0.99 30.63 2.04
CA ASN A 41 -1.46 30.96 0.69
C ASN A 41 -2.86 30.44 0.39
N ASP A 42 -3.41 29.54 1.22
CA ASP A 42 -4.70 28.87 1.01
C ASP A 42 -5.74 29.19 2.09
N GLY A 43 -5.58 30.31 2.80
CA GLY A 43 -6.61 30.89 3.64
C GLY A 43 -7.15 29.98 4.75
N ASN A 44 -6.30 29.30 5.50
CA ASN A 44 -6.59 28.44 6.66
C ASN A 44 -6.94 26.97 6.35
N SER A 45 -6.62 26.42 5.19
CA SER A 45 -6.69 24.97 5.03
C SER A 45 -5.44 24.29 5.61
N THR A 46 -5.64 23.20 6.34
CA THR A 46 -4.55 22.35 6.81
C THR A 46 -4.05 21.49 5.65
N ASN A 47 -2.72 21.38 5.50
CA ASN A 47 -2.12 20.76 4.33
C ASN A 47 -0.80 20.06 4.68
N TRP A 48 -0.46 18.95 3.99
CA TRP A 48 0.88 18.38 4.08
C TRP A 48 1.86 19.33 3.40
N ILE A 49 2.95 19.67 4.10
CA ILE A 49 3.99 20.54 3.54
C ILE A 49 4.94 19.65 2.73
N HIS A 50 4.82 19.70 1.41
CA HIS A 50 5.67 19.00 0.45
C HIS A 50 6.13 19.91 -0.69
N LYS A 51 6.02 21.25 -0.50
CA LYS A 51 6.57 22.25 -1.44
C LYS A 51 7.99 22.60 -1.05
N GLU A 52 8.86 22.80 -2.04
CA GLU A 52 10.23 23.25 -1.83
C GLU A 52 10.30 24.66 -1.19
N PRO A 53 11.19 24.89 -0.22
CA PRO A 53 11.97 23.90 0.51
C PRO A 53 11.05 23.13 1.46
N THR A 54 11.15 21.82 1.46
CA THR A 54 10.35 20.98 2.33
C THR A 54 10.58 21.39 3.78
N ASN A 55 9.52 21.83 4.44
CA ASN A 55 9.54 21.96 5.87
C ASN A 55 9.46 20.54 6.43
N HIS A 56 10.54 20.03 6.98
CA HIS A 56 10.64 18.67 7.50
C HIS A 56 9.73 18.36 8.70
N ASN A 57 8.88 19.31 9.09
CA ASN A 57 8.00 19.14 10.25
C ASN A 57 7.06 17.94 10.11
N ASP A 58 6.46 17.70 8.94
CA ASP A 58 5.56 16.59 8.72
C ASP A 58 6.31 15.26 8.68
N ILE A 59 7.48 15.22 8.11
CA ILE A 59 8.37 14.05 8.15
C ILE A 59 8.75 13.74 9.59
N PHE A 60 9.18 14.75 10.36
CA PHE A 60 9.52 14.62 11.77
C PHE A 60 8.31 14.20 12.61
N PHE A 61 7.12 14.71 12.28
CA PHE A 61 5.88 14.28 12.90
C PHE A 61 5.64 12.78 12.72
N VAL A 62 5.72 12.27 11.49
CA VAL A 62 5.53 10.84 11.20
C VAL A 62 6.61 9.99 11.90
N GLU A 63 7.87 10.42 11.89
CA GLU A 63 8.95 9.73 12.58
C GLU A 63 8.68 9.64 14.10
N THR A 64 8.35 10.78 14.72
CA THR A 64 8.02 10.84 16.16
C THR A 64 6.81 9.98 16.51
N LEU A 65 5.82 9.95 15.61
CA LEU A 65 4.63 9.13 15.77
C LEU A 65 4.98 7.64 15.75
N LEU A 66 5.75 7.17 14.77
CA LEU A 66 6.23 5.78 14.71
C LEU A 66 7.01 5.40 15.98
N ASP A 67 7.88 6.29 16.47
CA ASP A 67 8.61 6.05 17.72
C ASP A 67 7.68 5.97 18.91
N THR A 68 6.72 6.88 19.02
CA THR A 68 5.75 6.91 20.14
C THR A 68 4.90 5.65 20.17
N ILE A 69 4.37 5.24 19.03
CA ILE A 69 3.49 4.07 18.92
C ILE A 69 4.27 2.79 19.22
N SER A 70 5.50 2.65 18.73
CA SER A 70 6.33 1.48 18.96
C SER A 70 6.71 1.28 20.42
N THR A 71 6.59 2.31 21.27
CA THR A 71 6.77 2.16 22.73
C THR A 71 5.56 1.54 23.42
N SER A 72 4.37 1.65 22.84
CA SER A 72 3.10 1.25 23.45
C SER A 72 2.52 -0.03 22.82
N TYR A 73 2.87 -0.31 21.57
CA TYR A 73 2.35 -1.44 20.81
C TYR A 73 3.49 -2.28 20.23
N ASN A 74 3.26 -3.57 20.11
CA ASN A 74 4.23 -4.50 19.51
C ASN A 74 4.13 -4.43 17.98
N ILE A 75 4.81 -3.44 17.38
CA ILE A 75 4.81 -3.19 15.94
C ILE A 75 6.03 -3.84 15.30
N ASP A 76 5.83 -4.52 14.17
CA ASP A 76 6.91 -4.93 13.31
C ASP A 76 7.45 -3.73 12.52
N MET A 77 8.51 -3.12 13.04
CA MET A 77 9.15 -1.95 12.42
C MET A 77 9.79 -2.25 11.06
N ASN A 78 9.88 -3.52 10.66
CA ASN A 78 10.30 -3.88 9.30
C ASN A 78 9.13 -3.87 8.31
N ARG A 79 7.91 -3.67 8.76
CA ARG A 79 6.69 -3.72 7.95
C ARG A 79 5.83 -2.47 8.12
N VAL A 80 6.45 -1.32 8.03
CA VAL A 80 5.77 -0.01 8.07
C VAL A 80 5.50 0.44 6.64
N TYR A 81 4.26 0.78 6.35
CA TYR A 81 3.78 1.17 5.03
C TYR A 81 3.15 2.55 5.07
N ALA A 82 3.19 3.26 3.95
CA ALA A 82 2.45 4.50 3.80
C ALA A 82 1.52 4.41 2.59
N CYS A 83 0.28 4.86 2.76
CA CYS A 83 -0.62 5.07 1.64
C CYS A 83 -1.34 6.41 1.77
N GLY A 84 -1.77 6.97 0.66
CA GLY A 84 -2.47 8.24 0.68
C GLY A 84 -3.21 8.54 -0.61
N TYR A 85 -4.17 9.43 -0.49
CA TYR A 85 -4.98 9.96 -1.58
C TYR A 85 -4.62 11.41 -1.87
N SER A 86 -4.59 11.81 -3.14
CA SER A 86 -4.37 13.20 -3.54
C SER A 86 -3.09 13.77 -2.92
N LEU A 87 -3.17 14.82 -2.10
CA LEU A 87 -2.05 15.38 -1.35
C LEU A 87 -1.39 14.35 -0.41
N GLY A 88 -2.18 13.45 0.19
CA GLY A 88 -1.65 12.34 0.98
C GLY A 88 -0.86 11.35 0.11
N GLY A 89 -1.30 11.12 -1.14
CA GLY A 89 -0.56 10.33 -2.13
C GLY A 89 0.77 10.98 -2.50
N MET A 90 0.82 12.30 -2.65
CA MET A 90 2.07 13.05 -2.86
C MET A 90 3.01 12.88 -1.67
N PHE A 91 2.49 13.01 -0.46
CA PHE A 91 3.28 12.90 0.77
C PHE A 91 3.87 11.50 0.97
N THR A 92 3.24 10.43 0.44
CA THR A 92 3.85 9.09 0.51
C THR A 92 5.20 9.02 -0.22
N TYR A 93 5.39 9.77 -1.31
CA TYR A 93 6.69 9.85 -1.98
C TYR A 93 7.74 10.54 -1.12
N ASP A 94 7.36 11.61 -0.41
CA ASP A 94 8.27 12.28 0.53
C ASP A 94 8.69 11.35 1.66
N LEU A 95 7.75 10.57 2.21
CA LEU A 95 8.04 9.55 3.22
C LEU A 95 8.98 8.47 2.68
N ALA A 96 8.72 7.94 1.48
CA ALA A 96 9.60 6.96 0.85
C ALA A 96 11.01 7.51 0.58
N CYS A 97 11.13 8.80 0.30
CA CYS A 97 12.42 9.47 0.08
C CYS A 97 13.16 9.81 1.37
N GLN A 98 12.49 10.45 2.33
CA GLN A 98 13.13 11.08 3.49
C GLN A 98 13.11 10.17 4.73
N LEU A 99 12.11 9.29 4.87
CA LEU A 99 12.04 8.24 5.89
C LEU A 99 12.29 6.85 5.29
N ASN A 100 13.07 6.75 4.22
CA ASN A 100 13.34 5.49 3.53
C ASN A 100 13.76 4.37 4.48
N SER A 101 14.57 4.65 5.51
CA SER A 101 15.00 3.69 6.52
C SER A 101 13.88 3.17 7.44
N ARG A 102 12.65 3.65 7.30
CA ARG A 102 11.50 3.31 8.16
C ARG A 102 10.28 2.82 7.34
N ILE A 103 10.25 3.04 6.03
CA ILE A 103 9.10 2.76 5.16
C ILE A 103 9.46 1.65 4.17
N SER A 104 8.78 0.52 4.26
CA SER A 104 9.07 -0.67 3.42
C SER A 104 8.39 -0.60 2.06
N ALA A 105 7.19 -0.06 1.99
CA ALA A 105 6.43 0.10 0.76
C ALA A 105 5.46 1.27 0.85
N ILE A 106 5.09 1.84 -0.29
CA ILE A 106 4.08 2.89 -0.36
C ILE A 106 3.03 2.61 -1.43
N ALA A 107 1.86 3.24 -1.26
CA ALA A 107 0.83 3.32 -2.28
C ALA A 107 0.32 4.77 -2.41
N SER A 108 0.38 5.31 -3.61
CA SER A 108 -0.10 6.65 -3.94
C SER A 108 -1.33 6.55 -4.84
N VAL A 109 -2.48 7.04 -4.36
CA VAL A 109 -3.74 7.06 -5.12
C VAL A 109 -4.06 8.48 -5.52
N ALA A 110 -4.24 8.73 -6.82
CA ALA A 110 -4.43 10.04 -7.41
C ALA A 110 -3.39 11.09 -6.94
N GLY A 111 -2.20 10.62 -6.54
CA GLY A 111 -1.09 11.47 -6.13
C GLY A 111 -0.23 11.88 -7.31
N ALA A 112 0.32 13.09 -7.26
CA ALA A 112 1.36 13.59 -8.16
C ALA A 112 2.70 13.69 -7.43
N ALA A 113 3.75 14.06 -8.14
CA ALA A 113 5.01 14.49 -7.53
C ALA A 113 5.43 15.82 -8.13
N PHE A 114 5.81 16.80 -7.30
CA PHE A 114 6.35 18.07 -7.79
C PHE A 114 7.67 17.85 -8.52
N ILE A 115 7.96 18.70 -9.51
CA ILE A 115 9.28 18.78 -10.10
C ILE A 115 10.27 19.13 -8.98
N GLY A 116 11.28 18.28 -8.79
CA GLY A 116 12.24 18.41 -7.68
C GLY A 116 11.94 17.55 -6.44
N ALA A 117 10.76 16.95 -6.31
CA ALA A 117 10.41 16.11 -5.16
C ALA A 117 11.43 15.00 -4.85
N PHE A 118 12.05 14.45 -5.88
CA PHE A 118 13.04 13.39 -5.76
C PHE A 118 14.49 13.86 -5.63
N SER A 119 14.74 15.18 -5.63
CA SER A 119 16.11 15.74 -5.58
C SER A 119 16.84 15.44 -4.27
N ASN A 120 16.08 15.26 -3.19
CA ASN A 120 16.59 15.03 -1.84
C ASN A 120 16.31 13.63 -1.31
N CYS A 121 16.01 12.68 -2.21
CA CYS A 121 15.81 11.29 -1.79
C CYS A 121 17.11 10.70 -1.22
N ASN A 122 17.02 10.14 -0.03
CA ASN A 122 18.10 9.39 0.62
C ASN A 122 17.72 7.91 0.69
N LEU A 123 17.79 7.24 -0.45
CA LEU A 123 17.38 5.84 -0.58
C LEU A 123 18.48 4.91 -0.01
N THR A 124 18.17 4.26 1.08
CA THR A 124 19.07 3.34 1.80
C THR A 124 18.74 1.87 1.52
N HIS A 125 17.52 1.62 1.02
CA HIS A 125 17.07 0.29 0.57
C HIS A 125 16.05 0.45 -0.56
N PRO A 126 15.83 -0.59 -1.39
CA PRO A 126 14.79 -0.59 -2.40
C PRO A 126 13.40 -0.55 -1.74
N THR A 127 12.50 0.26 -2.29
CA THR A 127 11.15 0.48 -1.75
C THR A 127 10.10 0.11 -2.78
N ALA A 128 9.18 -0.77 -2.43
CA ALA A 128 8.08 -1.15 -3.31
C ALA A 128 7.06 -0.02 -3.46
N ILE A 129 6.63 0.26 -4.69
CA ILE A 129 5.79 1.41 -5.03
C ILE A 129 4.55 0.95 -5.80
N LEU A 130 3.37 1.35 -5.32
CA LEU A 130 2.12 1.25 -6.08
C LEU A 130 1.61 2.65 -6.41
N THR A 131 1.28 2.88 -7.68
CA THR A 131 0.59 4.09 -8.15
C THR A 131 -0.79 3.72 -8.68
N ILE A 132 -1.83 4.49 -8.34
CA ILE A 132 -3.20 4.33 -8.86
C ILE A 132 -3.66 5.69 -9.36
N ASN A 133 -3.74 5.89 -10.69
CA ASN A 133 -3.99 7.20 -11.28
C ASN A 133 -4.97 7.14 -12.45
N GLY A 134 -5.87 8.12 -12.50
CA GLY A 134 -6.81 8.34 -13.59
C GLY A 134 -6.19 9.11 -14.77
N THR A 135 -6.50 8.69 -16.01
CA THR A 135 -5.91 9.34 -17.20
C THR A 135 -6.51 10.67 -17.56
N ILE A 136 -7.70 11.01 -17.02
CA ILE A 136 -8.36 12.30 -17.24
C ILE A 136 -8.39 13.16 -15.95
N ASP A 137 -7.60 12.80 -14.94
CA ASP A 137 -7.42 13.59 -13.73
C ASP A 137 -6.91 15.01 -14.09
N LEU A 138 -7.71 16.03 -13.76
CA LEU A 138 -7.38 17.43 -14.00
C LEU A 138 -6.72 18.10 -12.79
N THR A 139 -6.82 17.50 -11.61
CA THR A 139 -6.19 17.99 -10.37
C THR A 139 -4.71 17.61 -10.34
N HIS A 140 -4.44 16.32 -10.56
CA HIS A 140 -3.08 15.77 -10.70
C HIS A 140 -2.93 15.11 -12.06
N PRO A 141 -2.63 15.87 -13.12
CA PRO A 141 -2.66 15.38 -14.50
C PRO A 141 -1.73 14.17 -14.70
N TYR A 142 -2.29 13.09 -15.24
CA TYR A 142 -1.57 11.84 -15.52
C TYR A 142 -0.28 12.05 -16.32
N ASN A 143 -0.34 12.95 -17.32
CA ASN A 143 0.81 13.28 -18.15
C ASN A 143 1.71 14.38 -17.54
N GLY A 144 1.48 14.70 -16.25
CA GLY A 144 2.20 15.77 -15.58
C GLY A 144 1.76 17.17 -16.00
N LEU A 145 2.38 18.16 -15.39
CA LEU A 145 2.20 19.57 -15.72
C LEU A 145 3.57 20.24 -15.79
N SER A 146 3.90 20.73 -16.96
CA SER A 146 5.25 21.29 -17.22
C SER A 146 5.66 22.31 -16.17
N GLY A 147 6.82 22.09 -15.56
CA GLY A 147 7.40 22.95 -14.52
C GLY A 147 6.73 22.82 -13.13
N ILE A 148 5.71 21.96 -12.97
CA ILE A 148 4.99 21.78 -11.70
C ILE A 148 5.00 20.30 -11.26
N TYR A 149 4.44 19.41 -12.07
CA TYR A 149 4.31 17.99 -11.73
C TYR A 149 5.03 17.08 -12.73
N PHE A 150 5.68 16.05 -12.22
CA PHE A 150 6.11 14.91 -13.03
C PHE A 150 4.89 14.19 -13.62
N SER A 151 5.05 13.55 -14.79
CA SER A 151 4.07 12.57 -15.26
C SER A 151 4.13 11.30 -14.39
N VAL A 152 3.07 10.51 -14.38
CA VAL A 152 3.09 9.18 -13.73
C VAL A 152 4.21 8.31 -14.29
N ALA A 153 4.46 8.41 -15.61
CA ALA A 153 5.57 7.70 -16.25
C ALA A 153 6.95 8.14 -15.70
N ASP A 154 7.17 9.43 -15.45
CA ASP A 154 8.42 9.92 -14.85
C ASP A 154 8.57 9.44 -13.40
N ILE A 155 7.49 9.44 -12.63
CA ILE A 155 7.47 8.93 -11.26
C ILE A 155 7.83 7.43 -11.25
N ASN A 156 7.17 6.63 -12.09
CA ASN A 156 7.44 5.20 -12.19
C ASN A 156 8.89 4.95 -12.67
N ASN A 157 9.39 5.73 -13.63
CA ASN A 157 10.77 5.62 -14.13
C ASN A 157 11.80 5.95 -13.03
N PHE A 158 11.54 6.93 -12.17
CA PHE A 158 12.41 7.21 -11.03
C PHE A 158 12.53 5.98 -10.13
N TRP A 159 11.41 5.41 -9.72
CA TRP A 159 11.39 4.28 -8.78
C TRP A 159 11.89 2.97 -9.40
N THR A 160 11.56 2.68 -10.66
CA THR A 160 12.07 1.50 -11.37
C THR A 160 13.58 1.56 -11.51
N THR A 161 14.13 2.75 -11.82
CA THR A 161 15.58 2.97 -11.93
C THR A 161 16.28 2.77 -10.59
N ASN A 162 15.75 3.35 -9.51
CA ASN A 162 16.38 3.26 -8.20
C ASN A 162 16.25 1.86 -7.56
N ASN A 163 15.20 1.13 -7.89
CA ASN A 163 14.97 -0.22 -7.42
C ASN A 163 15.63 -1.29 -8.31
N ASN A 164 16.28 -0.91 -9.41
CA ASN A 164 16.87 -1.84 -10.41
C ASN A 164 15.87 -2.89 -10.94
N THR A 165 14.61 -2.51 -11.14
CA THR A 165 13.59 -3.42 -11.68
C THR A 165 13.81 -3.70 -13.17
N ASP A 166 13.04 -4.65 -13.71
CA ASP A 166 12.97 -4.88 -15.16
C ASP A 166 12.63 -3.58 -15.90
N VAL A 167 13.24 -3.39 -17.07
CA VAL A 167 13.01 -2.18 -17.90
C VAL A 167 11.59 -2.14 -18.45
N ASN A 168 11.04 -3.30 -18.82
CA ASN A 168 9.71 -3.41 -19.41
C ASN A 168 8.73 -4.03 -18.41
N PRO A 169 7.56 -3.42 -18.21
CA PRO A 169 6.56 -3.98 -17.31
C PRO A 169 5.84 -5.18 -17.93
N ILE A 170 5.37 -6.07 -17.08
CA ILE A 170 4.30 -7.00 -17.45
C ILE A 170 3.00 -6.21 -17.41
N THR A 171 2.27 -6.21 -18.53
CA THR A 171 0.98 -5.51 -18.64
C THR A 171 -0.17 -6.50 -18.59
N THR A 172 -1.16 -6.24 -17.73
CA THR A 172 -2.35 -7.06 -17.57
C THR A 172 -3.60 -6.18 -17.58
N GLN A 173 -4.62 -6.59 -18.35
CA GLN A 173 -5.94 -5.95 -18.31
C GLN A 173 -6.72 -6.47 -17.12
N ILE A 174 -7.23 -5.57 -16.29
CA ILE A 174 -8.17 -5.93 -15.22
C ILE A 174 -9.56 -6.09 -15.89
N PRO A 175 -10.32 -7.13 -15.54
CA PRO A 175 -11.67 -7.31 -16.10
C PRO A 175 -12.56 -6.09 -15.82
N ASN A 176 -13.15 -5.53 -16.91
CA ASN A 176 -14.16 -4.48 -16.79
C ASN A 176 -15.47 -5.13 -16.31
N THR A 177 -15.74 -5.06 -15.02
CA THR A 177 -16.90 -5.66 -14.35
C THR A 177 -18.09 -4.72 -14.33
N ASN A 178 -17.86 -3.40 -14.42
CA ASN A 178 -18.90 -2.40 -14.53
C ASN A 178 -18.71 -1.51 -15.78
N MET A 179 -19.31 -1.91 -16.89
CA MET A 179 -19.22 -1.15 -18.14
C MET A 179 -19.91 0.23 -18.09
N SER A 180 -20.66 0.53 -17.02
CA SER A 180 -21.44 1.77 -16.92
C SER A 180 -20.66 2.92 -16.29
N ASP A 181 -19.52 2.68 -15.64
CA ASP A 181 -18.69 3.74 -15.07
C ASP A 181 -17.81 4.43 -16.15
N GLY A 182 -17.73 3.87 -17.35
CA GLY A 182 -17.05 4.48 -18.50
C GLY A 182 -15.52 4.39 -18.43
N SER A 183 -14.97 3.64 -17.47
CA SER A 183 -13.54 3.50 -17.25
C SER A 183 -13.09 2.05 -17.36
N THR A 184 -11.77 1.83 -17.47
CA THR A 184 -11.14 0.50 -17.46
C THR A 184 -9.78 0.58 -16.77
N VAL A 185 -9.24 -0.55 -16.34
CA VAL A 185 -7.97 -0.58 -15.59
C VAL A 185 -6.94 -1.46 -16.28
N GLU A 186 -5.76 -0.90 -16.49
CA GLU A 186 -4.55 -1.61 -16.89
C GLU A 186 -3.57 -1.68 -15.70
N ARG A 187 -3.04 -2.87 -15.41
CA ARG A 187 -1.96 -3.05 -14.44
C ARG A 187 -0.64 -3.15 -15.19
N TYR A 188 0.31 -2.34 -14.81
CA TYR A 188 1.72 -2.44 -15.20
C TYR A 188 2.53 -2.87 -13.98
N SER A 189 3.41 -3.86 -14.14
CA SER A 189 4.24 -4.39 -13.05
C SER A 189 5.67 -4.53 -13.53
N TRP A 190 6.56 -3.70 -12.99
CA TRP A 190 8.02 -3.80 -13.14
C TRP A 190 8.55 -4.61 -11.98
N GLN A 191 9.05 -5.80 -12.27
CA GLN A 191 9.45 -6.81 -11.28
C GLN A 191 10.97 -6.93 -11.18
N ASN A 192 11.42 -7.88 -10.37
CA ASN A 192 12.82 -8.29 -10.24
C ASN A 192 13.78 -7.16 -9.78
N GLY A 193 13.28 -6.21 -9.01
CA GLY A 193 14.12 -5.20 -8.38
C GLY A 193 15.03 -5.79 -7.30
N ASP A 194 15.92 -4.95 -6.78
CA ASP A 194 16.75 -5.32 -5.64
C ASP A 194 15.85 -5.73 -4.46
N GLY A 195 16.19 -6.83 -3.77
CA GLY A 195 15.31 -7.41 -2.77
C GLY A 195 13.97 -7.93 -3.33
N CYS A 196 13.88 -8.22 -4.63
CA CYS A 196 12.67 -8.63 -5.33
C CYS A 196 11.50 -7.61 -5.21
N VAL A 197 11.79 -6.35 -4.96
CA VAL A 197 10.73 -5.34 -4.96
C VAL A 197 10.16 -5.12 -6.35
N SER A 198 8.94 -4.63 -6.41
CA SER A 198 8.30 -4.22 -7.66
C SER A 198 7.84 -2.76 -7.59
N VAL A 199 7.71 -2.16 -8.78
CA VAL A 199 6.94 -0.95 -8.99
C VAL A 199 5.69 -1.37 -9.76
N GLU A 200 4.50 -1.00 -9.28
CA GLU A 200 3.25 -1.30 -9.95
C GLU A 200 2.45 -0.03 -10.21
N GLU A 201 1.76 -0.01 -11.34
CA GLU A 201 0.80 1.03 -11.70
C GLU A 201 -0.55 0.38 -12.00
N LEU A 202 -1.61 0.90 -11.38
CA LEU A 202 -2.99 0.70 -11.81
C LEU A 202 -3.44 1.96 -12.55
N LYS A 203 -3.36 1.91 -13.87
CA LYS A 203 -3.74 3.00 -14.75
C LYS A 203 -5.23 2.91 -15.06
N ILE A 204 -5.99 3.90 -14.62
CA ILE A 204 -7.43 3.94 -14.85
C ILE A 204 -7.70 4.77 -16.08
N ILE A 205 -7.97 4.10 -17.18
CA ILE A 205 -8.34 4.74 -18.45
C ILE A 205 -9.70 5.43 -18.28
N ASN A 206 -9.78 6.71 -18.61
CA ASN A 206 -10.92 7.59 -18.35
C ASN A 206 -11.29 7.76 -16.86
N GLY A 207 -10.43 7.36 -15.91
CA GLY A 207 -10.58 7.69 -14.51
C GLY A 207 -10.18 9.15 -14.23
N ASP A 208 -10.88 9.79 -13.31
CA ASP A 208 -10.63 11.14 -12.83
C ASP A 208 -9.86 11.13 -11.49
N HIS A 209 -9.92 12.21 -10.73
CA HIS A 209 -9.27 12.38 -9.42
C HIS A 209 -10.05 11.67 -8.31
N ASP A 210 -10.03 10.35 -8.28
CA ASP A 210 -10.90 9.53 -7.45
C ASP A 210 -10.15 8.45 -6.68
N TRP A 211 -10.82 7.92 -5.64
CA TRP A 211 -10.45 6.69 -4.94
C TRP A 211 -11.28 5.52 -5.51
N PRO A 212 -10.72 4.62 -6.31
CA PRO A 212 -11.46 3.52 -6.94
C PRO A 212 -12.11 2.60 -5.92
N SER A 213 -13.40 2.34 -6.12
CA SER A 213 -14.16 1.45 -5.24
C SER A 213 -15.43 0.93 -5.93
N PRO A 214 -15.76 -0.36 -5.80
CA PRO A 214 -17.03 -0.91 -6.28
C PRO A 214 -18.27 -0.26 -5.69
N LEU A 215 -18.12 0.47 -4.58
CA LEU A 215 -19.21 1.20 -3.91
C LEU A 215 -19.30 2.67 -4.33
N SER A 216 -18.37 3.16 -5.10
CA SER A 216 -18.39 4.54 -5.61
C SER A 216 -19.41 4.70 -6.73
N PHE A 217 -20.04 5.90 -6.82
CA PHE A 217 -20.88 6.27 -7.98
C PHE A 217 -20.11 7.00 -9.07
N TRP A 218 -18.88 7.48 -8.78
CA TRP A 218 -18.13 8.37 -9.65
C TRP A 218 -16.78 7.80 -10.06
N ALA A 219 -16.15 7.02 -9.18
CA ALA A 219 -14.85 6.41 -9.44
C ALA A 219 -14.97 5.10 -10.23
N ASN A 220 -13.84 4.60 -10.73
CA ASN A 220 -13.75 3.25 -11.29
C ASN A 220 -14.23 2.21 -10.28
N GLN A 221 -15.06 1.27 -10.73
CA GLN A 221 -15.70 0.24 -9.92
C GLN A 221 -15.13 -1.17 -10.19
N ASP A 222 -14.16 -1.30 -11.09
CA ASP A 222 -13.54 -2.59 -11.42
C ASP A 222 -12.54 -3.05 -10.35
N ILE A 223 -11.99 -2.12 -9.60
CA ILE A 223 -11.04 -2.39 -8.50
C ILE A 223 -11.53 -1.77 -7.19
N ASN A 224 -11.01 -2.31 -6.11
CA ASN A 224 -11.13 -1.71 -4.77
C ASN A 224 -9.74 -1.27 -4.33
N ALA A 225 -9.48 0.05 -4.30
CA ALA A 225 -8.17 0.59 -3.98
C ALA A 225 -7.68 0.16 -2.59
N ASN A 226 -8.57 -0.01 -1.59
CA ASN A 226 -8.18 -0.51 -0.27
C ASN A 226 -7.55 -1.91 -0.36
N ILE A 227 -8.20 -2.79 -1.14
CA ILE A 227 -7.74 -4.17 -1.34
C ILE A 227 -6.44 -4.20 -2.17
N GLU A 228 -6.38 -3.41 -3.25
CA GLU A 228 -5.18 -3.34 -4.09
C GLU A 228 -3.97 -2.81 -3.31
N VAL A 229 -4.15 -1.74 -2.54
CA VAL A 229 -3.12 -1.17 -1.68
C VAL A 229 -2.61 -2.22 -0.69
N TRP A 230 -3.52 -2.83 0.08
CA TRP A 230 -3.11 -3.81 1.08
C TRP A 230 -2.44 -5.05 0.46
N ASN A 231 -3.03 -5.61 -0.59
CA ASN A 231 -2.47 -6.76 -1.30
C ASN A 231 -1.10 -6.47 -1.92
N PHE A 232 -0.78 -5.21 -2.20
CA PHE A 232 0.52 -4.81 -2.67
C PHE A 232 1.51 -4.63 -1.52
N VAL A 233 1.25 -3.68 -0.60
CA VAL A 233 2.23 -3.29 0.42
C VAL A 233 2.56 -4.41 1.40
N SER A 234 1.57 -5.24 1.76
CA SER A 234 1.74 -6.32 2.74
C SER A 234 2.70 -7.44 2.31
N LYS A 235 3.07 -7.49 1.04
CA LYS A 235 4.07 -8.45 0.51
C LYS A 235 5.50 -8.11 0.89
N PHE A 236 5.77 -6.88 1.34
CA PHE A 236 7.12 -6.35 1.49
C PHE A 236 7.49 -6.07 2.95
N ASN A 237 8.77 -6.09 3.21
CA ASN A 237 9.40 -5.61 4.44
C ASN A 237 10.63 -4.77 4.07
N MET A 238 11.39 -4.31 5.05
CA MET A 238 12.60 -3.50 4.84
C MET A 238 13.71 -4.21 4.04
N MET A 239 13.61 -5.53 3.86
CA MET A 239 14.55 -6.32 3.03
C MET A 239 14.03 -6.54 1.61
N GLY A 240 12.82 -6.09 1.30
CA GLY A 240 12.14 -6.29 0.02
C GLY A 240 10.95 -7.25 0.13
N LEU A 241 10.71 -8.05 -0.91
CA LEU A 241 9.63 -9.05 -0.92
C LEU A 241 9.87 -10.09 0.18
N ILE A 242 8.89 -10.35 1.05
CA ILE A 242 9.04 -11.24 2.21
C ILE A 242 9.50 -12.64 1.80
N ASP A 243 9.00 -13.15 0.68
CA ASP A 243 9.36 -14.47 0.14
C ASP A 243 10.42 -14.38 -0.98
N CYS A 244 11.21 -13.28 -1.01
CA CYS A 244 12.30 -13.15 -1.98
C CYS A 244 13.37 -14.21 -1.74
N ASN A 245 13.50 -15.10 -2.68
CA ASN A 245 14.62 -16.06 -2.70
C ASN A 245 15.58 -15.69 -3.84
N PRO A 246 16.67 -14.95 -3.56
CA PRO A 246 17.62 -14.50 -4.59
C PRO A 246 18.54 -15.63 -5.07
N THR A 247 18.01 -16.79 -5.33
CA THR A 247 18.79 -17.85 -5.98
C THR A 247 18.75 -17.64 -7.49
N ASN A 248 19.83 -17.04 -8.01
CA ASN A 248 20.27 -17.27 -9.37
C ASN A 248 20.63 -18.76 -9.53
N ASP A 249 19.63 -19.58 -9.73
CA ASP A 249 19.80 -20.87 -10.39
C ASP A 249 18.46 -21.34 -10.94
N PHE A 250 18.41 -21.50 -12.25
CA PHE A 250 17.34 -22.21 -12.93
C PHE A 250 17.29 -23.64 -12.39
N ASN A 251 16.53 -23.88 -11.36
CA ASN A 251 16.08 -25.21 -11.00
C ASN A 251 14.58 -25.17 -10.74
N VAL A 252 13.90 -25.75 -11.69
CA VAL A 252 12.50 -26.16 -11.66
C VAL A 252 12.27 -26.99 -10.41
N ASP A 253 11.17 -26.68 -9.70
CA ASP A 253 10.49 -27.53 -8.73
C ASP A 253 11.27 -27.98 -7.48
N MET A 254 11.28 -27.08 -6.48
CA MET A 254 11.08 -27.57 -5.13
C MET A 254 9.83 -26.87 -4.56
N VAL A 255 8.69 -27.46 -4.78
CA VAL A 255 7.58 -27.32 -3.83
C VAL A 255 8.17 -27.72 -2.49
N SER A 256 8.50 -26.75 -1.63
CA SER A 256 8.84 -27.07 -0.25
C SER A 256 7.60 -27.76 0.31
N SER A 257 7.66 -29.05 0.48
CA SER A 257 6.60 -29.86 1.07
C SER A 257 6.55 -29.52 2.55
N ARG A 258 5.95 -28.34 2.85
CA ARG A 258 5.63 -28.04 4.25
C ARG A 258 4.67 -29.13 4.75
N SER A 259 4.94 -29.61 5.93
CA SER A 259 4.16 -30.67 6.54
C SER A 259 3.18 -30.07 7.55
N LEU A 260 1.93 -30.44 7.46
CA LEU A 260 0.92 -30.02 8.42
C LEU A 260 1.26 -30.61 9.79
N MET A 261 1.54 -29.77 10.78
CA MET A 261 1.84 -30.21 12.13
C MET A 261 0.58 -30.45 12.94
N ARG A 262 -0.35 -29.52 12.92
CA ARG A 262 -1.59 -29.62 13.71
C ARG A 262 -2.69 -28.73 13.16
N ILE A 263 -3.92 -29.06 13.50
CA ILE A 263 -5.12 -28.27 13.22
C ILE A 263 -5.69 -27.83 14.57
N VAL A 264 -5.96 -26.53 14.72
CA VAL A 264 -6.59 -25.99 15.93
C VAL A 264 -7.86 -25.21 15.57
N ASP A 265 -8.78 -25.10 16.51
CA ASP A 265 -9.91 -24.19 16.41
C ASP A 265 -9.48 -22.75 16.75
N LEU A 266 -10.40 -21.79 16.66
CA LEU A 266 -10.13 -20.37 16.95
C LEU A 266 -9.68 -20.09 18.40
N LEU A 267 -9.89 -21.04 19.31
CA LEU A 267 -9.46 -20.96 20.70
C LEU A 267 -8.08 -21.61 20.91
N GLY A 268 -7.41 -22.03 19.84
CA GLY A 268 -6.12 -22.70 19.89
C GLY A 268 -6.17 -24.16 20.35
N LYS A 269 -7.37 -24.73 20.51
CA LYS A 269 -7.55 -26.13 20.91
C LYS A 269 -7.36 -27.05 19.72
N GLU A 270 -6.49 -28.04 19.84
CA GLU A 270 -6.24 -29.05 18.82
C GLU A 270 -7.52 -29.83 18.49
N THR A 271 -7.81 -29.93 17.19
CA THR A 271 -9.02 -30.58 16.67
C THR A 271 -8.72 -31.34 15.39
N LYS A 272 -9.62 -32.24 15.02
CA LYS A 272 -9.60 -32.86 13.68
C LYS A 272 -10.26 -31.92 12.68
N GLN A 273 -9.92 -32.12 11.41
CA GLN A 273 -10.56 -31.42 10.31
C GLN A 273 -12.09 -31.60 10.37
N LYS A 274 -12.81 -30.48 10.33
CA LYS A 274 -14.28 -30.44 10.36
C LYS A 274 -14.77 -29.56 9.21
N THR A 275 -15.91 -29.94 8.62
CA THR A 275 -16.58 -29.15 7.58
C THR A 275 -17.38 -27.99 8.19
N ASN A 276 -17.52 -26.91 7.43
CA ASN A 276 -18.30 -25.71 7.80
C ASN A 276 -17.83 -25.02 9.11
N GLN A 277 -16.57 -25.21 9.50
CA GLN A 277 -15.97 -24.57 10.65
C GLN A 277 -14.64 -23.93 10.23
N LEU A 278 -14.37 -22.70 10.70
CA LEU A 278 -13.08 -22.06 10.52
C LEU A 278 -12.02 -22.74 11.41
N LEU A 279 -10.95 -23.20 10.76
CA LEU A 279 -9.86 -23.92 11.41
C LEU A 279 -8.52 -23.29 11.03
N LEU A 280 -7.55 -23.35 11.94
CA LEU A 280 -6.17 -22.93 11.74
C LEU A 280 -5.31 -24.16 11.48
N PHE A 281 -4.67 -24.22 10.33
CA PHE A 281 -3.73 -25.26 9.90
C PHE A 281 -2.32 -24.74 10.15
N ILE A 282 -1.61 -25.35 11.07
CA ILE A 282 -0.25 -24.96 11.48
C ILE A 282 0.75 -25.92 10.86
N TYR A 283 1.73 -25.36 10.14
CA TYR A 283 2.73 -26.12 9.40
C TYR A 283 4.09 -26.09 10.12
N ASP A 284 5.00 -26.99 9.73
CA ASP A 284 6.34 -27.16 10.30
C ASP A 284 7.29 -25.98 10.04
N ASP A 285 6.99 -25.16 9.03
CA ASP A 285 7.69 -23.93 8.73
C ASP A 285 7.21 -22.72 9.56
N GLY A 286 6.26 -22.94 10.50
CA GLY A 286 5.66 -21.89 11.32
C GLY A 286 4.52 -21.14 10.65
N THR A 287 4.20 -21.43 9.39
CA THR A 287 3.05 -20.80 8.71
C THR A 287 1.71 -21.30 9.27
N ILE A 288 0.72 -20.39 9.25
CA ILE A 288 -0.65 -20.67 9.71
C ILE A 288 -1.61 -20.33 8.58
N GLU A 289 -2.40 -21.30 8.16
CA GLU A 289 -3.48 -21.08 7.18
C GLU A 289 -4.86 -21.15 7.85
N LYS A 290 -5.70 -20.17 7.55
CA LYS A 290 -7.11 -20.18 7.94
C LYS A 290 -7.94 -20.86 6.84
N LYS A 291 -8.64 -21.93 7.16
CA LYS A 291 -9.45 -22.67 6.17
C LYS A 291 -10.84 -22.98 6.71
N ILE A 292 -11.83 -22.81 5.84
CA ILE A 292 -13.16 -23.37 6.01
C ILE A 292 -13.29 -24.46 4.93
N ILE A 293 -13.53 -25.67 5.35
CA ILE A 293 -13.77 -26.78 4.42
C ILE A 293 -15.28 -26.90 4.26
N LEU A 294 -15.73 -26.67 3.05
CA LEU A 294 -17.13 -26.81 2.68
C LEU A 294 -17.41 -28.27 2.27
N GLU A 295 -18.65 -28.74 2.52
CA GLU A 295 -19.11 -30.06 2.04
C GLU A 295 -19.25 -30.09 0.53
#